data_970968d6bb2fd476c37d6ed4f3e4e559
#
_entry.id   970968d6bb2fd476c37d6ed4f3e4e559
#
_cell.length_a   1.000
_cell.length_b   1.000
_cell.length_c   1.000
_cell.angle_alpha   90.00
_cell.angle_beta   90.00
_cell.angle_gamma   90.00
#
_symmetry.space_group_name_H-M   'P 1'
#
loop_
_entity.id
_entity.type
_entity.pdbx_description
1 polymer ?
#
loop_
_entity_poly.entity_id
_entity_poly.type
_entity_poly.pdbx_seq_one_letter_code
_entity_poly.pdbx_strand_id
1 'polypeptide(L)'
;MAEALTASTLATLFTEARTHNAWQDRPVSDELLQQAYDLARMGPTSANCCPLRVVFIRSLQAKQQLAPALSRGNLQKTLSAPVTAILAYDPAFYDLLPELYPHGDARSWFTSSPELAQETAFRNA
;
A
#
# COMPACT_ATOMS: atom_id res chain seq x y z
N MET A 1 25.40 0.16 -16.41
CA MET A 1 24.17 -0.46 -16.94
C MET A 1 23.47 -1.15 -15.78
N ALA A 2 22.15 -1.04 -15.66
CA ALA A 2 21.42 -1.80 -14.64
C ALA A 2 21.49 -3.29 -14.99
N GLU A 3 21.70 -4.14 -13.97
CA GLU A 3 21.69 -5.59 -14.12
C GLU A 3 20.25 -6.07 -14.33
N ALA A 4 20.04 -7.02 -15.23
CA ALA A 4 18.73 -7.61 -15.46
C ALA A 4 18.30 -8.48 -14.25
N LEU A 5 17.00 -8.48 -13.94
CA LEU A 5 16.45 -9.37 -12.92
C LEU A 5 16.68 -10.84 -13.29
N THR A 6 17.00 -11.66 -12.30
CA THR A 6 17.18 -13.09 -12.52
C THR A 6 15.86 -13.79 -12.85
N ALA A 7 15.93 -14.92 -13.53
CA ALA A 7 14.74 -15.73 -13.83
C ALA A 7 13.99 -16.16 -12.55
N SER A 8 14.71 -16.46 -11.45
CA SER A 8 14.08 -16.82 -10.17
C SER A 8 13.35 -15.62 -9.52
N THR A 9 13.89 -14.40 -9.65
CA THR A 9 13.21 -13.20 -9.19
C THR A 9 11.93 -12.96 -9.98
N LEU A 10 11.97 -13.10 -11.30
CA LEU A 10 10.80 -12.97 -12.17
C LEU A 10 9.74 -14.04 -11.86
N ALA A 11 10.17 -15.28 -11.60
CA ALA A 11 9.27 -16.36 -11.18
C ALA A 11 8.54 -15.99 -9.88
N THR A 12 9.27 -15.57 -8.86
CA THR A 12 8.69 -15.19 -7.56
C THR A 12 7.71 -14.03 -7.67
N LEU A 13 8.03 -13.01 -8.47
CA LEU A 13 7.21 -11.80 -8.56
C LEU A 13 6.01 -11.96 -9.51
N PHE A 14 6.12 -12.77 -10.55
CA PHE A 14 5.14 -12.82 -11.64
C PHE A 14 4.69 -14.22 -12.03
N THR A 15 5.59 -15.08 -12.57
CA THR A 15 5.15 -16.29 -13.27
C THR A 15 4.68 -17.41 -12.32
N GLU A 16 5.21 -17.47 -11.10
CA GLU A 16 4.84 -18.44 -10.06
C GLU A 16 4.11 -17.80 -8.88
N ALA A 17 3.92 -16.48 -8.91
CA ALA A 17 3.14 -15.78 -7.89
C ALA A 17 1.70 -16.30 -7.84
N ARG A 18 1.17 -16.58 -6.64
CA ARG A 18 -0.19 -17.10 -6.42
C ARG A 18 -0.81 -16.45 -5.20
N THR A 19 -2.13 -16.31 -5.24
CA THR A 19 -2.92 -15.95 -4.05
C THR A 19 -3.03 -17.17 -3.15
N HIS A 20 -2.50 -17.06 -1.93
CA HIS A 20 -2.58 -18.11 -0.92
C HIS A 20 -3.78 -17.90 -0.01
N ASN A 21 -4.34 -19.01 0.51
CA ASN A 21 -5.50 -18.98 1.41
C ASN A 21 -5.19 -19.58 2.80
N ALA A 22 -3.98 -20.08 2.98
CA ALA A 22 -3.47 -20.61 4.24
C ALA A 22 -2.11 -19.98 4.55
N TRP A 23 -1.78 -19.88 5.82
CA TRP A 23 -0.59 -19.21 6.32
C TRP A 23 0.26 -20.18 7.12
N GLN A 24 1.56 -19.98 7.07
CA GLN A 24 2.48 -20.65 7.99
C GLN A 24 2.28 -20.07 9.41
N ASP A 25 2.45 -20.89 10.43
CA ASP A 25 2.51 -20.45 11.83
C ASP A 25 3.88 -19.78 12.08
N ARG A 26 4.02 -18.59 11.54
CA ARG A 26 5.26 -17.82 11.58
C ARG A 26 4.94 -16.34 11.78
N PRO A 27 5.48 -15.71 12.84
CA PRO A 27 5.28 -14.29 13.06
C PRO A 27 5.97 -13.47 11.96
N VAL A 28 5.39 -12.31 11.67
CA VAL A 28 6.00 -11.28 10.82
C VAL A 28 6.51 -10.17 11.73
N SER A 29 7.79 -9.84 11.68
CA SER A 29 8.36 -8.81 12.53
C SER A 29 8.00 -7.40 12.06
N ASP A 30 8.13 -6.40 12.95
CA ASP A 30 7.90 -4.99 12.60
C ASP A 30 8.96 -4.49 11.62
N GLU A 31 10.18 -4.96 11.75
CA GLU A 31 11.29 -4.62 10.86
C GLU A 31 11.00 -5.09 9.43
N LEU A 32 10.43 -6.29 9.25
CA LEU A 32 10.07 -6.80 7.93
C LEU A 32 8.93 -5.98 7.31
N LEU A 33 7.93 -5.58 8.11
CA LEU A 33 6.85 -4.70 7.65
C LEU A 33 7.37 -3.32 7.26
N GLN A 34 8.29 -2.76 8.05
CA GLN A 34 8.94 -1.49 7.74
C GLN A 34 9.75 -1.58 6.44
N GLN A 35 10.55 -2.62 6.27
CA GLN A 35 11.31 -2.86 5.03
C GLN A 35 10.39 -2.98 3.81
N ALA A 36 9.28 -3.71 3.93
CA ALA A 36 8.30 -3.84 2.86
C ALA A 36 7.68 -2.49 2.48
N TYR A 37 7.32 -1.67 3.48
CA TYR A 37 6.81 -0.32 3.27
C TYR A 37 7.86 0.59 2.63
N ASP A 38 9.11 0.56 3.12
CA ASP A 38 10.19 1.39 2.60
C ASP A 38 10.52 1.09 1.13
N LEU A 39 10.36 -0.16 0.71
CA LEU A 39 10.47 -0.54 -0.70
C LEU A 39 9.24 -0.07 -1.51
N ALA A 40 8.03 -0.31 -0.99
CA ALA A 40 6.79 0.02 -1.68
C ALA A 40 6.66 1.53 -1.95
N ARG A 41 7.05 2.37 -0.97
CA ARG A 41 7.00 3.84 -1.10
C ARG A 41 7.96 4.43 -2.13
N MET A 42 8.91 3.65 -2.65
CA MET A 42 9.82 4.07 -3.71
C MET A 42 9.19 4.05 -5.10
N GLY A 43 7.98 3.50 -5.23
CA GLY A 43 7.20 3.57 -6.47
C GLY A 43 6.95 5.03 -6.88
N PRO A 44 7.12 5.38 -8.17
CA PRO A 44 6.91 6.76 -8.65
C PRO A 44 5.43 7.15 -8.55
N THR A 45 5.19 8.39 -8.11
CA THR A 45 3.85 8.97 -8.06
C THR A 45 3.81 10.31 -8.78
N SER A 46 2.63 10.73 -9.25
CA SER A 46 2.43 12.01 -9.92
C SER A 46 2.85 13.18 -9.03
N ALA A 47 3.74 14.04 -9.51
CA ALA A 47 4.31 15.15 -8.73
C ALA A 47 4.86 14.71 -7.34
N ASN A 48 5.33 13.47 -7.22
CA ASN A 48 5.80 12.90 -5.95
C ASN A 48 4.75 13.01 -4.81
N CYS A 49 3.46 12.86 -5.13
CA CYS A 49 2.38 13.15 -4.19
C CYS A 49 2.21 12.12 -3.07
N CYS A 50 2.76 10.91 -3.19
CA CYS A 50 2.87 9.90 -2.15
C CYS A 50 1.61 9.73 -1.27
N PRO A 51 0.42 9.49 -1.83
CA PRO A 51 -0.83 9.47 -1.07
C PRO A 51 -1.03 8.19 -0.25
N LEU A 52 -0.28 7.12 -0.53
CA LEU A 52 -0.44 5.83 0.13
C LEU A 52 -0.33 5.95 1.65
N ARG A 53 -1.29 5.34 2.35
CA ARG A 53 -1.26 5.10 3.80
C ARG A 53 -1.47 3.63 4.05
N VAL A 54 -0.66 3.03 4.92
CA VAL A 54 -0.73 1.61 5.25
C VAL A 54 -0.96 1.44 6.74
N VAL A 55 -1.96 0.64 7.10
CA VAL A 55 -2.25 0.28 8.50
C VAL A 55 -2.08 -1.22 8.66
N PHE A 56 -1.10 -1.65 9.45
CA PHE A 56 -0.87 -3.05 9.75
C PHE A 56 -1.69 -3.50 10.97
N ILE A 57 -2.49 -4.54 10.78
CA ILE A 57 -3.38 -5.10 11.81
C ILE A 57 -2.87 -6.49 12.19
N ARG A 58 -2.55 -6.70 13.48
CA ARG A 58 -2.03 -7.97 14.01
C ARG A 58 -3.04 -8.67 14.92
N SER A 59 -3.67 -7.92 15.83
CA SER A 59 -4.54 -8.53 16.83
C SER A 59 -5.81 -9.11 16.22
N LEU A 60 -6.25 -10.26 16.76
CA LEU A 60 -7.51 -10.86 16.35
C LEU A 60 -8.69 -9.91 16.57
N GLN A 61 -8.68 -9.14 17.66
CA GLN A 61 -9.72 -8.16 17.96
C GLN A 61 -9.83 -7.10 16.84
N ALA A 62 -8.71 -6.52 16.40
CA ALA A 62 -8.73 -5.52 15.33
C ALA A 62 -9.16 -6.13 13.98
N LYS A 63 -8.75 -7.36 13.67
CA LYS A 63 -9.22 -8.08 12.48
C LYS A 63 -10.73 -8.39 12.53
N GLN A 64 -11.27 -8.68 13.72
CA GLN A 64 -12.72 -8.85 13.91
C GLN A 64 -13.50 -7.55 13.69
N GLN A 65 -12.92 -6.40 14.03
CA GLN A 65 -13.51 -5.09 13.69
C GLN A 65 -13.53 -4.84 12.18
N LEU A 66 -12.54 -5.35 11.44
CA LEU A 66 -12.50 -5.28 9.98
C LEU A 66 -13.48 -6.25 9.31
N ALA A 67 -13.86 -7.34 9.98
CA ALA A 67 -14.64 -8.44 9.41
C ALA A 67 -15.92 -8.02 8.67
N PRO A 68 -16.74 -7.03 9.15
CA PRO A 68 -17.94 -6.59 8.43
C PRO A 68 -17.66 -5.97 7.05
N ALA A 69 -16.46 -5.45 6.81
CA ALA A 69 -16.05 -4.86 5.54
C ALA A 69 -15.46 -5.89 4.56
N LEU A 70 -15.27 -7.15 4.99
CA LEU A 70 -14.66 -8.19 4.17
C LEU A 70 -15.71 -8.99 3.41
N SER A 71 -15.39 -9.38 2.18
CA SER A 71 -16.16 -10.39 1.48
C SER A 71 -16.10 -11.73 2.22
N ARG A 72 -17.19 -12.52 2.17
CA ARG A 72 -17.32 -13.80 2.85
C ARG A 72 -16.14 -14.76 2.54
N GLY A 73 -15.66 -14.78 1.30
CA GLY A 73 -14.55 -15.63 0.88
C GLY A 73 -13.18 -15.21 1.44
N ASN A 74 -13.05 -13.97 1.93
CA ASN A 74 -11.81 -13.45 2.47
C ASN A 74 -11.74 -13.49 4.00
N LEU A 75 -12.88 -13.68 4.67
CA LEU A 75 -12.98 -13.55 6.12
C LEU A 75 -11.99 -14.48 6.87
N GLN A 76 -12.04 -15.78 6.61
CA GLN A 76 -11.22 -16.75 7.35
C GLN A 76 -9.73 -16.54 7.13
N LYS A 77 -9.30 -16.31 5.88
CA LYS A 77 -7.89 -16.08 5.59
C LYS A 77 -7.37 -14.76 6.18
N THR A 78 -8.22 -13.74 6.29
CA THR A 78 -7.85 -12.48 6.95
C THR A 78 -7.72 -12.65 8.47
N LEU A 79 -8.67 -13.34 9.10
CA LEU A 79 -8.64 -13.59 10.55
C LEU A 79 -7.43 -14.45 10.95
N SER A 80 -7.05 -15.43 10.12
CA SER A 80 -5.93 -16.35 10.39
C SER A 80 -4.56 -15.83 9.95
N ALA A 81 -4.49 -14.79 9.11
CA ALA A 81 -3.22 -14.23 8.69
C ALA A 81 -2.42 -13.67 9.88
N PRO A 82 -1.08 -13.81 9.92
CA PRO A 82 -0.26 -13.22 10.98
C PRO A 82 -0.38 -11.69 11.01
N VAL A 83 -0.49 -11.06 9.83
CA VAL A 83 -0.68 -9.61 9.66
C VAL A 83 -1.65 -9.37 8.51
N THR A 84 -2.49 -8.35 8.63
CA THR A 84 -3.32 -7.81 7.56
C THR A 84 -2.94 -6.35 7.32
N ALA A 85 -2.72 -5.95 6.08
CA ALA A 85 -2.50 -4.56 5.72
C ALA A 85 -3.79 -3.95 5.15
N ILE A 86 -4.22 -2.81 5.69
CA ILE A 86 -5.21 -1.95 5.06
C ILE A 86 -4.45 -0.93 4.22
N LEU A 87 -4.73 -0.91 2.94
CA LEU A 87 -4.22 0.11 2.04
C LEU A 87 -5.26 1.20 1.90
N ALA A 88 -4.87 2.42 2.20
CA ALA A 88 -5.70 3.60 2.11
C ALA A 88 -4.95 4.71 1.37
N TYR A 89 -5.65 5.74 0.98
CA TYR A 89 -5.04 6.94 0.42
C TYR A 89 -5.47 8.17 1.20
N ASP A 90 -4.60 9.15 1.20
CA ASP A 90 -4.85 10.47 1.78
C ASP A 90 -5.48 11.37 0.73
N PRO A 91 -6.74 11.78 0.85
CA PRO A 91 -7.39 12.67 -0.11
C PRO A 91 -6.85 14.11 -0.05
N ALA A 92 -6.16 14.48 1.04
CA ALA A 92 -5.54 15.79 1.23
C ALA A 92 -4.03 15.77 0.97
N PHE A 93 -3.51 14.78 0.23
CA PHE A 93 -2.09 14.63 -0.09
C PHE A 93 -1.45 15.92 -0.62
N TYR A 94 -2.22 16.76 -1.30
CA TYR A 94 -1.74 18.01 -1.91
C TYR A 94 -1.26 19.04 -0.87
N ASP A 95 -1.64 18.90 0.39
CA ASP A 95 -1.12 19.77 1.46
C ASP A 95 0.37 19.53 1.75
N LEU A 96 0.89 18.34 1.37
CA LEU A 96 2.30 18.00 1.48
C LEU A 96 3.13 18.35 0.23
N LEU A 97 2.50 18.73 -0.88
CA LEU A 97 3.21 19.02 -2.13
C LEU A 97 4.23 20.17 -2.05
N PRO A 98 4.04 21.21 -1.23
CA PRO A 98 5.10 22.22 -1.06
C PRO A 98 6.44 21.64 -0.58
N GLU A 99 6.41 20.53 0.17
CA GLU A 99 7.61 19.81 0.63
C GLU A 99 8.04 18.73 -0.36
N LEU A 100 7.08 17.96 -0.89
CA LEU A 100 7.35 16.79 -1.73
C LEU A 100 7.67 17.15 -3.18
N TYR A 101 7.20 18.31 -3.65
CA TYR A 101 7.43 18.84 -5.00
C TYR A 101 7.74 20.35 -4.95
N PRO A 102 8.94 20.75 -4.49
CA PRO A 102 9.30 22.16 -4.29
C PRO A 102 9.59 22.92 -5.59
N HIS A 103 9.46 22.28 -6.76
CA HIS A 103 9.78 22.85 -8.06
C HIS A 103 8.71 23.78 -8.63
N GLY A 104 7.53 23.85 -8.02
CA GLY A 104 6.41 24.70 -8.45
C GLY A 104 5.21 24.57 -7.53
N ASP A 105 4.18 25.41 -7.75
CA ASP A 105 2.94 25.37 -6.96
C ASP A 105 2.00 24.23 -7.41
N ALA A 106 2.46 22.99 -7.20
CA ALA A 106 1.65 21.82 -7.52
C ALA A 106 0.41 21.66 -6.61
N ARG A 107 0.41 22.27 -5.41
CA ARG A 107 -0.75 22.26 -4.51
C ARG A 107 -1.98 22.90 -5.17
N SER A 108 -1.79 24.01 -5.88
CA SER A 108 -2.88 24.73 -6.54
C SER A 108 -3.60 23.91 -7.62
N TRP A 109 -2.96 22.88 -8.20
CA TRP A 109 -3.56 22.03 -9.21
C TRP A 109 -4.76 21.21 -8.67
N PHE A 110 -4.80 20.96 -7.37
CA PHE A 110 -5.80 20.09 -6.73
C PHE A 110 -6.81 20.84 -5.86
N THR A 111 -6.48 22.05 -5.39
CA THR A 111 -7.34 22.80 -4.46
C THR A 111 -8.67 23.25 -5.07
N SER A 112 -8.77 23.36 -6.40
CA SER A 112 -9.97 23.77 -7.13
C SER A 112 -10.79 22.60 -7.68
N SER A 113 -10.30 21.36 -7.60
CA SER A 113 -10.97 20.17 -8.15
C SER A 113 -10.86 18.98 -7.21
N PRO A 114 -11.84 18.80 -6.30
CA PRO A 114 -11.90 17.64 -5.41
C PRO A 114 -11.90 16.30 -6.16
N GLU A 115 -12.55 16.24 -7.33
CA GLU A 115 -12.61 15.03 -8.16
C GLU A 115 -11.22 14.64 -8.67
N LEU A 116 -10.45 15.61 -9.17
CA LEU A 116 -9.08 15.39 -9.62
C LEU A 116 -8.18 14.95 -8.45
N ALA A 117 -8.34 15.59 -7.28
CA ALA A 117 -7.59 15.21 -6.09
C ALA A 117 -7.89 13.76 -5.69
N GLN A 118 -9.16 13.36 -5.64
CA GLN A 118 -9.57 12.00 -5.29
C GLN A 118 -9.06 10.97 -6.31
N GLU A 119 -9.21 11.23 -7.61
CA GLU A 119 -8.71 10.33 -8.66
C GLU A 119 -7.20 10.19 -8.60
N THR A 120 -6.47 11.28 -8.41
CA THR A 120 -5.01 11.27 -8.29
C THR A 120 -4.58 10.49 -7.04
N ALA A 121 -5.20 10.73 -5.89
CA ALA A 121 -4.92 9.98 -4.67
C ALA A 121 -5.13 8.48 -4.86
N PHE A 122 -6.26 8.08 -5.44
CA PHE A 122 -6.60 6.67 -5.69
C PHE A 122 -5.63 5.98 -6.65
N ARG A 123 -5.23 6.64 -7.74
CA ARG A 123 -4.34 6.05 -8.75
C ARG A 123 -2.87 5.98 -8.34
N ASN A 124 -2.46 6.77 -7.34
CA ASN A 124 -1.07 6.86 -6.89
C ASN A 124 -0.83 6.22 -5.50
N ALA A 125 -1.84 5.56 -4.94
CA ALA A 125 -1.73 4.83 -3.68
C ALA A 125 -1.29 3.38 -3.85
#